data_ec561ac1688a1bbe9d5d9fe497fa7f41
#
_entry.id   ec561ac1688a1bbe9d5d9fe497fa7f41
#
_cell.length_a   1.000
_cell.length_b   1.000
_cell.length_c   1.000
_cell.angle_alpha   90.00
_cell.angle_beta   90.00
_cell.angle_gamma   90.00
#
_symmetry.space_group_name_H-M   'P 1'
#
loop_
_entity.id
_entity.type
_entity.pdbx_description
1 polymer ?
#
loop_
_entity_poly.entity_id
_entity_poly.type
_entity_poly.pdbx_seq_one_letter_code
_entity_poly.pdbx_strand_id
1 'polypeptide(L)'
;MTKQAGKTRDVGFVFGLRKTFPLSVQQAWDFMFSKQGLGIWLGELTTDFELQKSYSTQEGIEGVVRVLKPDSHIRMGWKKESWTNMSTVQVRFIAKGADKTVISFLHEKLTGAQQRAEMKEYWNQKMDLITKALDAMGN
;
A
#
# COMPACT_ATOMS: atom_id res chain seq x y z
N MET A 1 1.56 30.77 7.75
CA MET A 1 0.47 29.82 7.67
C MET A 1 0.77 28.58 8.49
N THR A 2 -0.15 28.17 9.30
CA THR A 2 0.06 27.02 10.19
C THR A 2 -0.22 25.72 9.42
N LYS A 3 0.66 24.78 9.52
CA LYS A 3 0.46 23.45 8.95
C LYS A 3 -0.37 22.60 9.90
N GLN A 4 -1.33 21.90 9.37
CA GLN A 4 -2.10 20.93 10.13
C GLN A 4 -1.34 19.60 10.19
N ALA A 5 -1.51 18.88 11.28
CA ALA A 5 -0.92 17.55 11.42
C ALA A 5 -1.41 16.65 10.29
N GLY A 6 -0.49 15.93 9.65
CA GLY A 6 -0.80 15.01 8.57
C GLY A 6 -1.09 15.65 7.23
N LYS A 7 -0.89 16.95 7.09
CA LYS A 7 -1.11 17.65 5.82
C LYS A 7 0.17 18.32 5.36
N THR A 8 0.50 18.15 4.09
CA THR A 8 1.56 18.89 3.44
C THR A 8 1.02 19.61 2.23
N ARG A 9 1.81 20.54 1.72
CA ARG A 9 1.42 21.41 0.61
C ARG A 9 1.12 20.65 -0.68
N ASP A 10 1.98 19.67 -1.02
CA ASP A 10 1.94 18.99 -2.31
C ASP A 10 1.26 17.63 -2.25
N VAL A 11 1.14 17.03 -1.08
CA VAL A 11 0.66 15.65 -0.94
C VAL A 11 -0.64 15.53 -0.16
N GLY A 12 -1.25 16.66 0.20
CA GLY A 12 -2.51 16.70 0.93
C GLY A 12 -2.37 16.09 2.33
N PHE A 13 -3.44 15.49 2.83
CA PHE A 13 -3.37 14.73 4.07
C PHE A 13 -2.70 13.39 3.79
N VAL A 14 -1.89 12.91 4.74
CA VAL A 14 -1.12 11.68 4.59
C VAL A 14 -1.32 10.76 5.78
N PHE A 15 -1.16 9.47 5.53
CA PHE A 15 -1.10 8.44 6.56
C PHE A 15 0.03 7.48 6.24
N GLY A 16 0.83 7.13 7.23
CA GLY A 16 1.92 6.17 7.07
C GLY A 16 1.82 5.05 8.08
N LEU A 17 2.23 3.86 7.68
CA LEU A 17 2.22 2.67 8.53
C LEU A 17 3.36 1.76 8.09
N ARG A 18 4.14 1.24 9.04
CA ARG A 18 5.26 0.37 8.72
C ARG A 18 5.39 -0.75 9.74
N LYS A 19 5.92 -1.87 9.29
CA LYS A 19 6.16 -3.03 10.14
C LYS A 19 7.35 -3.82 9.63
N THR A 20 8.13 -4.39 10.55
CA THR A 20 9.27 -5.24 10.22
C THR A 20 8.86 -6.70 10.23
N PHE A 21 9.31 -7.44 9.20
CA PHE A 21 9.02 -8.87 9.06
C PHE A 21 10.33 -9.66 8.97
N PRO A 22 10.37 -10.90 9.48
CA PRO A 22 11.57 -11.75 9.44
C PRO A 22 11.70 -12.44 8.07
N LEU A 23 11.85 -11.64 7.03
CA LEU A 23 11.95 -12.08 5.63
C LEU A 23 13.00 -11.25 4.91
N SER A 24 13.62 -11.84 3.89
CA SER A 24 14.43 -11.04 2.97
C SER A 24 13.53 -10.10 2.17
N VAL A 25 14.13 -9.06 1.59
CA VAL A 25 13.37 -8.11 0.78
C VAL A 25 12.74 -8.80 -0.43
N GLN A 26 13.43 -9.78 -1.01
CA GLN A 26 12.90 -10.52 -2.15
C GLN A 26 11.70 -11.38 -1.73
N GLN A 27 11.78 -12.06 -0.60
CA GLN A 27 10.67 -12.86 -0.09
C GLN A 27 9.44 -11.99 0.19
N ALA A 28 9.67 -10.83 0.81
CA ALA A 28 8.58 -9.89 1.12
C ALA A 28 7.94 -9.37 -0.17
N TRP A 29 8.75 -8.97 -1.14
CA TRP A 29 8.26 -8.50 -2.44
C TRP A 29 7.45 -9.59 -3.14
N ASP A 30 8.03 -10.81 -3.25
CA ASP A 30 7.39 -11.91 -3.96
C ASP A 30 6.02 -12.25 -3.35
N PHE A 31 5.93 -12.23 -2.02
CA PHE A 31 4.65 -12.47 -1.36
C PHE A 31 3.65 -11.36 -1.67
N MET A 32 4.05 -10.11 -1.51
CA MET A 32 3.15 -8.96 -1.66
C MET A 32 2.62 -8.82 -3.09
N PHE A 33 3.39 -9.26 -4.07
CA PHE A 33 2.97 -9.19 -5.48
C PHE A 33 2.52 -10.54 -6.04
N SER A 34 2.41 -11.56 -5.19
CA SER A 34 1.73 -12.80 -5.56
C SER A 34 0.23 -12.56 -5.63
N LYS A 35 -0.49 -13.46 -6.27
CA LYS A 35 -1.95 -13.37 -6.34
C LYS A 35 -2.57 -13.31 -4.93
N GLN A 36 -2.06 -14.14 -4.02
CA GLN A 36 -2.52 -14.15 -2.63
C GLN A 36 -2.25 -12.81 -1.93
N GLY A 37 -1.01 -12.31 -2.02
CA GLY A 37 -0.64 -11.07 -1.37
C GLY A 37 -1.40 -9.88 -1.91
N LEU A 38 -1.49 -9.75 -3.23
CA LEU A 38 -2.26 -8.68 -3.85
C LEU A 38 -3.72 -8.72 -3.42
N GLY A 39 -4.30 -9.91 -3.35
CA GLY A 39 -5.69 -10.07 -2.90
C GLY A 39 -5.90 -9.57 -1.48
N ILE A 40 -4.87 -9.66 -0.64
CA ILE A 40 -4.96 -9.20 0.75
C ILE A 40 -4.87 -7.68 0.84
N TRP A 41 -3.83 -7.06 0.27
CA TRP A 41 -3.61 -5.64 0.52
C TRP A 41 -4.20 -4.71 -0.53
N LEU A 42 -4.30 -5.15 -1.78
CA LEU A 42 -4.86 -4.33 -2.86
C LEU A 42 -6.32 -4.69 -3.14
N GLY A 43 -6.59 -5.97 -3.30
CA GLY A 43 -7.90 -6.50 -3.65
C GLY A 43 -7.78 -7.50 -4.79
N GLU A 44 -8.89 -8.15 -5.12
CA GLU A 44 -8.92 -9.10 -6.21
C GLU A 44 -9.00 -8.36 -7.54
N LEU A 45 -7.91 -8.41 -8.30
CA LEU A 45 -7.80 -7.69 -9.56
C LEU A 45 -8.78 -8.19 -10.61
N THR A 46 -9.43 -7.26 -11.28
CA THR A 46 -10.27 -7.53 -12.45
C THR A 46 -9.55 -7.17 -13.75
N THR A 47 -8.34 -6.64 -13.64
CA THR A 47 -7.49 -6.23 -14.76
C THR A 47 -6.08 -6.76 -14.56
N ASP A 48 -5.23 -6.61 -15.55
CA ASP A 48 -3.79 -6.80 -15.36
C ASP A 48 -3.27 -5.72 -14.39
N PHE A 49 -2.10 -5.98 -13.83
CA PHE A 49 -1.47 -5.04 -12.90
C PHE A 49 -0.06 -4.76 -13.42
N GLU A 50 0.06 -3.74 -14.26
CA GLU A 50 1.30 -3.44 -14.98
C GLU A 50 1.64 -1.97 -14.92
N LEU A 51 2.93 -1.69 -15.03
CA LEU A 51 3.45 -0.32 -15.03
C LEU A 51 2.77 0.52 -16.11
N GLN A 52 2.36 1.73 -15.72
CA GLN A 52 1.71 2.75 -16.57
C GLN A 52 0.32 2.35 -17.06
N LYS A 53 -0.27 1.32 -16.46
CA LYS A 53 -1.62 0.90 -16.82
C LYS A 53 -2.61 1.06 -15.67
N SER A 54 -3.85 1.30 -16.02
CA SER A 54 -4.94 1.36 -15.06
C SER A 54 -5.24 -0.03 -14.52
N TYR A 55 -5.65 -0.07 -13.27
CA TYR A 55 -6.08 -1.31 -12.63
C TYR A 55 -7.40 -1.08 -11.90
N SER A 56 -8.13 -2.17 -11.68
CA SER A 56 -9.31 -2.16 -10.82
C SER A 56 -9.44 -3.49 -10.10
N THR A 57 -10.18 -3.48 -8.99
CA THR A 57 -10.42 -4.66 -8.17
C THR A 57 -11.92 -4.88 -8.00
N GLN A 58 -12.29 -6.11 -7.61
CA GLN A 58 -13.68 -6.44 -7.34
C GLN A 58 -14.25 -5.63 -6.18
N GLU A 59 -13.39 -5.21 -5.25
CA GLU A 59 -13.79 -4.42 -4.08
C GLU A 59 -14.02 -2.94 -4.40
N GLY A 60 -13.79 -2.53 -5.65
CA GLY A 60 -14.03 -1.15 -6.05
C GLY A 60 -12.85 -0.22 -5.86
N ILE A 61 -11.65 -0.76 -5.79
CA ILE A 61 -10.42 0.05 -5.78
C ILE A 61 -9.93 0.19 -7.22
N GLU A 62 -9.51 1.40 -7.58
CA GLU A 62 -9.02 1.67 -8.93
C GLU A 62 -7.91 2.71 -8.92
N GLY A 63 -7.10 2.72 -9.96
CA GLY A 63 -6.01 3.67 -10.09
C GLY A 63 -5.11 3.35 -11.27
N VAL A 64 -3.89 3.89 -11.24
CA VAL A 64 -2.87 3.68 -12.28
C VAL A 64 -1.55 3.36 -11.58
N VAL A 65 -0.84 2.33 -12.08
CA VAL A 65 0.48 1.97 -11.58
C VAL A 65 1.50 2.96 -12.18
N ARG A 66 2.09 3.79 -11.34
CA ARG A 66 2.98 4.86 -11.79
C ARG A 66 4.45 4.48 -11.75
N VAL A 67 4.87 3.78 -10.69
CA VAL A 67 6.24 3.30 -10.52
C VAL A 67 6.14 1.87 -10.01
N LEU A 68 6.93 0.98 -10.60
CA LEU A 68 6.99 -0.42 -10.17
C LEU A 68 8.44 -0.85 -10.24
N LYS A 69 9.10 -0.88 -9.09
CA LYS A 69 10.51 -1.20 -9.00
C LYS A 69 10.70 -2.41 -8.10
N PRO A 70 10.90 -3.61 -8.67
CA PRO A 70 11.00 -4.83 -7.87
C PRO A 70 12.02 -4.73 -6.74
N ASP A 71 11.65 -5.33 -5.60
CA ASP A 71 12.44 -5.35 -4.37
C ASP A 71 12.69 -3.98 -3.75
N SER A 72 12.00 -2.94 -4.24
CA SER A 72 12.15 -1.58 -3.76
C SER A 72 10.80 -0.96 -3.39
N HIS A 73 10.02 -0.60 -4.40
CA HIS A 73 8.75 0.07 -4.12
C HIS A 73 7.79 0.07 -5.29
N ILE A 74 6.53 0.31 -4.98
CA ILE A 74 5.50 0.63 -5.95
C ILE A 74 4.88 1.98 -5.56
N ARG A 75 4.52 2.76 -6.56
CA ARG A 75 3.76 3.99 -6.39
C ARG A 75 2.61 3.97 -7.37
N MET A 76 1.40 4.23 -6.90
CA MET A 76 0.21 4.09 -7.73
C MET A 76 -0.88 5.07 -7.30
N GLY A 77 -1.70 5.46 -8.26
CA GLY A 77 -2.95 6.10 -7.96
C GLY A 77 -3.87 5.09 -7.27
N TRP A 78 -4.69 5.56 -6.34
CA TRP A 78 -5.54 4.68 -5.55
C TRP A 78 -6.78 5.43 -5.11
N LYS A 79 -7.95 4.91 -5.41
CA LYS A 79 -9.20 5.47 -4.89
C LYS A 79 -10.25 4.39 -4.80
N LYS A 80 -11.19 4.60 -3.88
CA LYS A 80 -12.42 3.83 -3.89
C LYS A 80 -13.31 4.41 -5.01
N GLU A 81 -14.12 3.57 -5.63
CA GLU A 81 -15.00 4.04 -6.71
C GLU A 81 -15.93 5.16 -6.26
N SER A 82 -16.26 5.20 -4.96
CA SER A 82 -17.11 6.25 -4.40
C SER A 82 -16.37 7.58 -4.17
N TRP A 83 -15.04 7.60 -4.29
CA TRP A 83 -14.26 8.81 -4.07
C TRP A 83 -14.21 9.67 -5.34
N THR A 84 -14.25 10.98 -5.15
CA THR A 84 -14.06 11.92 -6.27
C THR A 84 -12.59 12.28 -6.48
N ASN A 85 -11.74 12.03 -5.48
CA ASN A 85 -10.31 12.35 -5.56
C ASN A 85 -9.49 11.11 -5.82
N MET A 86 -8.46 11.24 -6.67
CA MET A 86 -7.44 10.21 -6.82
C MET A 86 -6.36 10.46 -5.79
N SER A 87 -6.11 9.47 -4.94
CA SER A 87 -5.02 9.53 -3.97
C SER A 87 -3.81 8.78 -4.49
N THR A 88 -2.72 8.76 -3.72
CA THR A 88 -1.50 8.05 -4.08
C THR A 88 -1.12 7.11 -2.94
N VAL A 89 -0.87 5.85 -3.27
CA VAL A 89 -0.37 4.85 -2.33
C VAL A 89 1.03 4.44 -2.77
N GLN A 90 1.96 4.43 -1.82
CA GLN A 90 3.30 3.95 -2.03
C GLN A 90 3.59 2.85 -1.02
N VAL A 91 4.11 1.73 -1.51
CA VAL A 91 4.53 0.62 -0.65
C VAL A 91 6.02 0.42 -0.86
N ARG A 92 6.79 0.59 0.20
CA ARG A 92 8.24 0.45 0.16
C ARG A 92 8.69 -0.79 0.91
N PHE A 93 9.75 -1.40 0.41
CA PHE A 93 10.37 -2.59 0.98
C PHE A 93 11.80 -2.20 1.35
N ILE A 94 12.10 -2.13 2.65
CA ILE A 94 13.38 -1.62 3.13
C ILE A 94 14.11 -2.75 3.85
N ALA A 95 15.18 -3.23 3.24
CA ALA A 95 15.98 -4.31 3.83
C ALA A 95 16.66 -3.83 5.12
N LYS A 96 16.57 -4.65 6.16
CA LYS A 96 17.27 -4.46 7.43
C LYS A 96 18.19 -5.65 7.66
N GLY A 97 19.09 -5.91 6.71
CA GLY A 97 19.92 -7.09 6.69
C GLY A 97 19.35 -8.11 5.72
N ALA A 98 19.94 -9.31 5.71
CA ALA A 98 19.60 -10.34 4.73
C ALA A 98 18.25 -11.01 4.99
N ASP A 99 17.76 -10.95 6.22
CA ASP A 99 16.59 -11.72 6.64
C ASP A 99 15.51 -10.89 7.36
N LYS A 100 15.60 -9.58 7.27
CA LYS A 100 14.57 -8.70 7.83
C LYS A 100 14.24 -7.60 6.84
N THR A 101 12.97 -7.27 6.73
CA THR A 101 12.48 -6.25 5.80
C THR A 101 11.38 -5.44 6.47
N VAL A 102 11.45 -4.13 6.32
CA VAL A 102 10.33 -3.25 6.70
C VAL A 102 9.44 -3.10 5.48
N ILE A 103 8.14 -3.36 5.66
CA ILE A 103 7.13 -3.03 4.65
C ILE A 103 6.47 -1.74 5.14
N SER A 104 6.51 -0.70 4.32
CA SER A 104 6.04 0.64 4.67
C SER A 104 4.98 1.09 3.69
N PHE A 105 3.79 1.41 4.20
CA PHE A 105 2.70 2.01 3.42
C PHE A 105 2.68 3.51 3.66
N LEU A 106 2.56 4.27 2.58
CA LEU A 106 2.35 5.70 2.65
C LEU A 106 1.18 6.07 1.75
N HIS A 107 0.15 6.65 2.33
CA HIS A 107 -1.05 7.05 1.60
C HIS A 107 -1.12 8.57 1.60
N GLU A 108 -0.99 9.16 0.42
CA GLU A 108 -0.90 10.60 0.22
C GLU A 108 -2.11 11.13 -0.56
N LYS A 109 -2.26 12.45 -0.55
CA LYS A 109 -3.33 13.15 -1.29
C LYS A 109 -4.73 12.76 -0.82
N LEU A 110 -4.86 12.52 0.49
CA LEU A 110 -6.16 12.34 1.12
C LEU A 110 -6.80 13.72 1.29
N THR A 111 -8.13 13.77 1.26
CA THR A 111 -8.84 15.06 1.20
C THR A 111 -8.98 15.74 2.55
N GLY A 112 -8.83 15.01 3.64
CA GLY A 112 -8.97 15.61 4.96
C GLY A 112 -8.82 14.59 6.07
N ALA A 113 -9.07 15.04 7.29
CA ALA A 113 -8.89 14.24 8.50
C ALA A 113 -9.79 13.00 8.53
N GLN A 114 -10.99 13.10 7.99
CA GLN A 114 -11.93 11.98 7.97
C GLN A 114 -11.43 10.85 7.06
N GLN A 115 -11.00 11.20 5.85
CA GLN A 115 -10.47 10.22 4.90
C GLN A 115 -9.17 9.62 5.43
N ARG A 116 -8.34 10.43 6.10
CA ARG A 116 -7.12 9.97 6.73
C ARG A 116 -7.42 8.96 7.85
N ALA A 117 -8.41 9.24 8.70
CA ALA A 117 -8.80 8.32 9.77
C ALA A 117 -9.35 7.01 9.22
N GLU A 118 -10.12 7.07 8.16
CA GLU A 118 -10.65 5.89 7.47
C GLU A 118 -9.50 5.02 6.96
N MET A 119 -8.50 5.63 6.33
CA MET A 119 -7.37 4.89 5.77
C MET A 119 -6.44 4.34 6.84
N LYS A 120 -6.34 5.00 7.98
CA LYS A 120 -5.59 4.46 9.12
C LYS A 120 -6.16 3.11 9.54
N GLU A 121 -7.47 3.03 9.71
CA GLU A 121 -8.12 1.77 10.09
C GLU A 121 -8.01 0.73 8.99
N TYR A 122 -8.24 1.13 7.75
CA TYR A 122 -8.17 0.27 6.58
C TYR A 122 -6.79 -0.40 6.46
N TRP A 123 -5.71 0.39 6.50
CA TRP A 123 -4.36 -0.15 6.34
C TRP A 123 -3.88 -0.94 7.55
N ASN A 124 -4.33 -0.58 8.76
CA ASN A 124 -4.02 -1.39 9.94
C ASN A 124 -4.63 -2.79 9.82
N GLN A 125 -5.85 -2.90 9.33
CA GLN A 125 -6.48 -4.20 9.09
C GLN A 125 -5.73 -5.00 8.03
N LYS A 126 -5.30 -4.34 6.94
CA LYS A 126 -4.51 -5.00 5.90
C LYS A 126 -3.18 -5.49 6.45
N MET A 127 -2.51 -4.68 7.26
CA MET A 127 -1.23 -5.09 7.86
C MET A 127 -1.40 -6.32 8.77
N ASP A 128 -2.49 -6.39 9.52
CA ASP A 128 -2.78 -7.56 10.34
C ASP A 128 -2.98 -8.81 9.48
N LEU A 129 -3.70 -8.69 8.37
CA LEU A 129 -3.91 -9.81 7.45
C LEU A 129 -2.62 -10.25 6.78
N ILE A 130 -1.76 -9.30 6.40
CA ILE A 130 -0.43 -9.59 5.86
C ILE A 130 0.39 -10.37 6.89
N THR A 131 0.39 -9.89 8.14
CA THR A 131 1.12 -10.52 9.22
C THR A 131 0.69 -11.97 9.42
N LYS A 132 -0.62 -12.21 9.48
CA LYS A 132 -1.16 -13.56 9.66
C LYS A 132 -0.78 -14.48 8.51
N ALA A 133 -0.85 -13.97 7.27
CA ALA A 133 -0.50 -14.78 6.10
C ALA A 133 0.97 -15.13 6.09
N LEU A 134 1.86 -14.19 6.43
CA LEU A 134 3.30 -14.42 6.47
C LEU A 134 3.68 -15.36 7.62
N ASP A 135 3.03 -15.23 8.78
CA ASP A 135 3.26 -16.14 9.91
C ASP A 135 2.89 -17.58 9.53
N ALA A 136 1.79 -17.75 8.82
CA ALA A 136 1.36 -19.08 8.38
C ALA A 136 2.35 -19.69 7.38
N MET A 137 2.99 -18.89 6.55
CA MET A 137 3.97 -19.35 5.58
C MET A 137 5.33 -19.65 6.21
N GLY A 138 5.64 -18.99 7.32
CA GLY A 138 6.92 -19.13 7.99
C GLY A 138 7.06 -20.40 8.84
N ASN A 139 6.01 -21.17 8.97
CA ASN A 139 6.02 -22.37 9.80
C ASN A 139 6.04 -23.64 9.01
#